data_a9c3d441fe8f95155f01760c6e132d1d
#
_entry.id   a9c3d441fe8f95155f01760c6e132d1d
#
_cell.length_a   1.000
_cell.length_b   1.000
_cell.length_c   1.000
_cell.angle_alpha   90.00
_cell.angle_beta   90.00
_cell.angle_gamma   90.00
#
_symmetry.space_group_name_H-M   'P 1'
#
loop_
_entity.id
_entity.type
_entity.pdbx_description
1 polymer ?
#
loop_
_entity_poly.entity_id
_entity_poly.type
_entity_poly.pdbx_seq_one_letter_code
_entity_poly.pdbx_strand_id
1 'polypeptide(L)'
;MGFADFPFESRYVTLNGHRLHYIDEGEGPVLLFIHGNPTSSYLWRNVIKPLRGHYRCIALDLIGFGNSDQPDIDYRFLTHYRYLEDFVATLGLSDITLVLHDWGGPLGFRLAQQQPRTVSRLCFMETFPFTCDWDEFPLPLRPLFFAFRQERLGRFLIINRNLFVRMVLPFGVIRHLPRSVRRIYQKPFRQRASRYPVYVWPNQLPINDRQDETWKAIEEIEKGLGSMPQPMLLLRFRPGAVLGPARIRWLLDQIPNLDISDCGRGLHYVQEDNPEAIADAIEHWLHPLTGTMAEAATPASPRLHESDDYAEPLTWYYGESCYGHALVAESAHGLIHFDFCNNMDDALGRLKQRFPAANLIEQPTPALLATLDHPDSAPSPLHLCGTPFQRQVWQALLHIPPGSTRAYGEIARQVGSQARAVGQAVGKNRLAVLVPCHRVTRADGGHGGFYWGTALKQQLLDQESTTKGNSP
;
A
#
# COMPACT_ATOMS: atom_id res chain seq x y z
N MET A 1 31.76 14.18 -1.52
CA MET A 1 30.77 15.15 -2.03
C MET A 1 29.41 14.52 -1.88
N GLY A 2 28.65 14.96 -0.87
CA GLY A 2 27.28 14.52 -0.64
C GLY A 2 26.39 14.90 -1.82
N PHE A 3 25.42 14.07 -2.16
CA PHE A 3 24.42 14.40 -3.17
C PHE A 3 23.48 15.45 -2.55
N ALA A 4 23.19 16.54 -3.27
CA ALA A 4 22.40 17.65 -2.74
C ALA A 4 20.99 17.24 -2.21
N ASP A 5 20.46 16.08 -2.65
CA ASP A 5 19.16 15.53 -2.25
C ASP A 5 19.25 14.27 -1.38
N PHE A 6 20.45 13.91 -0.89
CA PHE A 6 20.69 12.73 -0.07
C PHE A 6 21.43 13.14 1.22
N PRO A 7 20.69 13.62 2.24
CA PRO A 7 21.28 14.20 3.45
C PRO A 7 21.65 13.16 4.50
N PHE A 8 21.88 11.92 4.11
CA PHE A 8 22.12 10.79 4.99
C PHE A 8 23.60 10.46 5.08
N GLU A 9 24.01 9.97 6.25
CA GLU A 9 25.37 9.53 6.47
C GLU A 9 25.61 8.17 5.80
N SER A 10 26.71 8.08 5.02
CA SER A 10 27.13 6.81 4.41
C SER A 10 27.82 5.93 5.43
N ARG A 11 27.30 4.73 5.65
CA ARG A 11 27.89 3.71 6.50
C ARG A 11 28.31 2.50 5.69
N TYR A 12 29.24 1.73 6.21
CA TYR A 12 29.76 0.54 5.54
C TYR A 12 29.92 -0.61 6.54
N VAL A 13 29.57 -1.80 6.09
CA VAL A 13 29.85 -3.06 6.78
C VAL A 13 30.64 -3.98 5.85
N THR A 14 31.60 -4.72 6.39
CA THR A 14 32.39 -5.69 5.60
C THR A 14 31.83 -7.08 5.80
N LEU A 15 31.34 -7.68 4.71
CA LEU A 15 30.78 -9.02 4.68
C LEU A 15 31.50 -9.84 3.60
N ASN A 16 31.98 -11.03 3.97
CA ASN A 16 32.73 -11.91 3.04
C ASN A 16 33.89 -11.21 2.32
N GLY A 17 34.55 -10.27 3.00
CA GLY A 17 35.65 -9.49 2.43
C GLY A 17 35.26 -8.31 1.55
N HIS A 18 33.97 -8.02 1.37
CA HIS A 18 33.47 -6.93 0.53
C HIS A 18 32.66 -5.94 1.37
N ARG A 19 32.78 -4.65 1.05
CA ARG A 19 32.07 -3.58 1.75
C ARG A 19 30.70 -3.38 1.16
N LEU A 20 29.67 -3.45 2.01
CA LEU A 20 28.33 -3.03 1.67
C LEU A 20 28.06 -1.64 2.26
N HIS A 21 27.57 -0.75 1.41
CA HIS A 21 27.10 0.56 1.83
C HIS A 21 25.65 0.46 2.35
N TYR A 22 25.37 1.23 3.38
CA TYR A 22 24.00 1.44 3.87
C TYR A 22 23.87 2.81 4.52
N ILE A 23 22.64 3.25 4.72
CA ILE A 23 22.28 4.37 5.59
C ILE A 23 21.53 3.82 6.80
N ASP A 24 21.63 4.51 7.95
CA ASP A 24 21.00 4.15 9.22
C ASP A 24 20.63 5.44 9.94
N GLU A 25 19.37 5.84 9.84
CA GLU A 25 18.85 7.15 10.20
C GLU A 25 17.65 7.02 11.15
N GLY A 26 17.62 7.88 12.18
CA GLY A 26 16.58 7.90 13.19
C GLY A 26 16.74 6.82 14.27
N GLU A 27 15.78 6.79 15.18
CA GLU A 27 15.72 5.87 16.31
C GLU A 27 14.32 5.27 16.43
N GLY A 28 14.17 4.12 17.10
CA GLY A 28 12.89 3.45 17.30
C GLY A 28 12.76 2.11 16.59
N PRO A 29 11.54 1.65 16.25
CA PRO A 29 11.30 0.40 15.52
C PRO A 29 12.04 0.37 14.19
N VAL A 30 12.61 -0.79 13.84
CA VAL A 30 13.49 -0.92 12.67
C VAL A 30 12.68 -1.08 11.38
N LEU A 31 12.90 -0.18 10.41
CA LEU A 31 12.48 -0.32 9.02
C LEU A 31 13.69 -0.66 8.16
N LEU A 32 13.72 -1.84 7.56
CA LEU A 32 14.77 -2.24 6.63
C LEU A 32 14.27 -2.16 5.18
N PHE A 33 14.80 -1.21 4.43
CA PHE A 33 14.45 -0.95 3.04
C PHE A 33 15.36 -1.72 2.09
N ILE A 34 14.77 -2.55 1.24
CA ILE A 34 15.50 -3.37 0.26
C ILE A 34 15.08 -2.98 -1.15
N HIS A 35 16.03 -2.46 -1.91
CA HIS A 35 15.85 -2.05 -3.30
C HIS A 35 16.03 -3.21 -4.29
N GLY A 36 15.84 -2.95 -5.57
CA GLY A 36 16.12 -3.87 -6.65
C GLY A 36 16.92 -3.26 -7.81
N ASN A 37 16.73 -3.78 -9.01
CA ASN A 37 17.51 -3.43 -10.21
C ASN A 37 16.94 -2.21 -10.95
N PRO A 38 17.73 -1.21 -11.33
CA PRO A 38 19.14 -0.95 -11.11
C PRO A 38 19.36 0.15 -10.06
N THR A 39 18.62 0.10 -8.96
CA THR A 39 18.56 1.16 -7.96
C THR A 39 19.54 0.95 -6.79
N SER A 40 19.33 1.67 -5.70
CA SER A 40 20.14 1.63 -4.49
C SER A 40 19.35 2.24 -3.33
N SER A 41 19.93 2.38 -2.15
CA SER A 41 19.37 3.12 -1.01
C SER A 41 18.86 4.52 -1.39
N TYR A 42 19.45 5.14 -2.42
CA TYR A 42 19.04 6.43 -2.94
C TYR A 42 17.57 6.49 -3.37
N LEU A 43 16.99 5.36 -3.80
CA LEU A 43 15.58 5.24 -4.17
C LEU A 43 14.65 5.65 -3.00
N TRP A 44 15.04 5.30 -1.80
CA TRP A 44 14.24 5.47 -0.58
C TRP A 44 14.36 6.84 0.09
N ARG A 45 15.24 7.73 -0.42
CA ARG A 45 15.60 9.01 0.22
C ARG A 45 14.40 9.87 0.63
N ASN A 46 13.38 9.97 -0.22
CA ASN A 46 12.21 10.80 0.06
C ASN A 46 11.15 10.09 0.91
N VAL A 47 11.19 8.77 0.97
CA VAL A 47 10.37 7.95 1.88
C VAL A 47 10.95 7.97 3.30
N ILE A 48 12.27 7.86 3.44
CA ILE A 48 12.96 7.84 4.73
C ILE A 48 12.91 9.20 5.44
N LYS A 49 12.97 10.31 4.71
CA LYS A 49 12.97 11.66 5.30
C LYS A 49 11.85 11.90 6.34
N PRO A 50 10.58 11.64 6.06
CA PRO A 50 9.51 11.77 7.05
C PRO A 50 9.56 10.67 8.12
N LEU A 51 9.88 9.43 7.76
CA LEU A 51 9.82 8.29 8.67
C LEU A 51 10.90 8.27 9.75
N ARG A 52 12.09 8.81 9.47
CA ARG A 52 13.23 8.79 10.42
C ARG A 52 12.99 9.56 11.73
N GLY A 53 11.92 10.34 11.81
CA GLY A 53 11.51 11.01 13.05
C GLY A 53 10.92 10.06 14.10
N HIS A 54 10.42 8.91 13.68
CA HIS A 54 9.72 7.94 14.54
C HIS A 54 10.28 6.51 14.44
N TYR A 55 11.11 6.23 13.42
CA TYR A 55 11.63 4.90 13.11
C TYR A 55 13.13 4.95 12.86
N ARG A 56 13.82 3.85 13.18
CA ARG A 56 15.18 3.61 12.70
C ARG A 56 15.11 3.07 11.28
N CYS A 57 15.43 3.90 10.30
CA CYS A 57 15.36 3.60 8.88
C CYS A 57 16.73 3.14 8.36
N ILE A 58 16.85 1.88 8.01
CA ILE A 58 18.07 1.28 7.43
C ILE A 58 17.79 0.98 5.95
N ALA A 59 18.60 1.49 5.04
CA ALA A 59 18.52 1.14 3.63
C ALA A 59 19.91 0.73 3.13
N LEU A 60 20.03 -0.55 2.70
CA LEU A 60 21.30 -1.06 2.18
C LEU A 60 21.39 -0.85 0.66
N ASP A 61 22.62 -0.76 0.17
CA ASP A 61 22.93 -0.98 -1.24
C ASP A 61 23.33 -2.46 -1.41
N LEU A 62 22.56 -3.21 -2.19
CA LEU A 62 22.89 -4.60 -2.49
C LEU A 62 24.29 -4.70 -3.11
N ILE A 63 24.98 -5.82 -2.88
CA ILE A 63 26.32 -6.03 -3.45
C ILE A 63 26.29 -5.83 -4.97
N GLY A 64 27.21 -5.05 -5.52
CA GLY A 64 27.23 -4.68 -6.95
C GLY A 64 26.42 -3.44 -7.32
N PHE A 65 25.66 -2.85 -6.36
CA PHE A 65 24.80 -1.68 -6.60
C PHE A 65 25.20 -0.49 -5.71
N GLY A 66 24.75 0.70 -6.11
CA GLY A 66 24.96 1.93 -5.34
C GLY A 66 26.42 2.23 -5.05
N ASN A 67 26.75 2.36 -3.78
CA ASN A 67 28.11 2.57 -3.26
C ASN A 67 28.73 1.30 -2.65
N SER A 68 28.07 0.15 -2.72
CA SER A 68 28.63 -1.14 -2.34
C SER A 68 29.72 -1.59 -3.30
N ASP A 69 30.62 -2.43 -2.83
CA ASP A 69 31.68 -3.02 -3.67
C ASP A 69 31.07 -3.82 -4.82
N GLN A 70 31.85 -3.95 -5.91
CA GLN A 70 31.47 -4.67 -7.12
C GLN A 70 32.50 -5.78 -7.40
N PRO A 71 32.56 -6.83 -6.53
CA PRO A 71 33.49 -7.94 -6.69
C PRO A 71 33.17 -8.80 -7.93
N ASP A 72 34.10 -9.64 -8.31
CA ASP A 72 33.91 -10.64 -9.36
C ASP A 72 33.19 -11.88 -8.77
N ILE A 73 31.86 -11.81 -8.73
CA ILE A 73 30.97 -12.86 -8.24
C ILE A 73 29.83 -13.07 -9.24
N ASP A 74 29.00 -14.08 -9.02
CA ASP A 74 27.91 -14.44 -9.95
C ASP A 74 26.69 -13.49 -9.92
N TYR A 75 26.51 -12.72 -8.84
CA TYR A 75 25.37 -11.82 -8.60
C TYR A 75 23.99 -12.46 -8.75
N ARG A 76 23.89 -13.78 -8.56
CA ARG A 76 22.63 -14.51 -8.60
C ARG A 76 21.78 -14.22 -7.36
N PHE A 77 20.53 -14.57 -7.44
CA PHE A 77 19.55 -14.35 -6.37
C PHE A 77 20.03 -14.90 -5.01
N LEU A 78 20.50 -16.15 -4.96
CA LEU A 78 20.94 -16.76 -3.71
C LEU A 78 22.25 -16.13 -3.17
N THR A 79 23.10 -15.59 -4.04
CA THR A 79 24.28 -14.84 -3.60
C THR A 79 23.89 -13.53 -2.93
N HIS A 80 22.95 -12.76 -3.53
CA HIS A 80 22.40 -11.57 -2.89
C HIS A 80 21.69 -11.89 -1.57
N TYR A 81 20.94 -13.00 -1.52
CA TYR A 81 20.27 -13.42 -0.30
C TYR A 81 21.26 -13.69 0.85
N ARG A 82 22.37 -14.36 0.60
CA ARG A 82 23.42 -14.60 1.61
C ARG A 82 23.99 -13.28 2.15
N TYR A 83 24.30 -12.32 1.28
CA TYR A 83 24.76 -11.00 1.72
C TYR A 83 23.69 -10.26 2.55
N LEU A 84 22.42 -10.37 2.23
CA LEU A 84 21.34 -9.80 3.02
C LEU A 84 21.23 -10.47 4.40
N GLU A 85 21.31 -11.78 4.43
CA GLU A 85 21.27 -12.57 5.67
C GLU A 85 22.46 -12.22 6.59
N ASP A 86 23.68 -12.19 6.05
CA ASP A 86 24.89 -11.77 6.76
C ASP A 86 24.79 -10.31 7.24
N PHE A 87 24.17 -9.42 6.44
CA PHE A 87 23.96 -8.02 6.81
C PHE A 87 23.05 -7.91 8.04
N VAL A 88 21.90 -8.58 8.03
CA VAL A 88 20.96 -8.59 9.16
C VAL A 88 21.61 -9.15 10.42
N ALA A 89 22.32 -10.27 10.29
CA ALA A 89 23.03 -10.91 11.41
C ALA A 89 24.16 -10.03 11.98
N THR A 90 24.96 -9.40 11.11
CA THR A 90 26.11 -8.57 11.54
C THR A 90 25.68 -7.29 12.25
N LEU A 91 24.57 -6.67 11.82
CA LEU A 91 24.01 -5.51 12.51
C LEU A 91 23.16 -5.89 13.74
N GLY A 92 22.95 -7.17 14.00
CA GLY A 92 22.14 -7.65 15.13
C GLY A 92 20.70 -7.20 15.07
N LEU A 93 20.12 -7.10 13.86
CA LEU A 93 18.77 -6.59 13.68
C LEU A 93 17.72 -7.63 14.10
N SER A 94 16.70 -7.18 14.81
CA SER A 94 15.56 -7.99 15.25
C SER A 94 14.29 -7.15 15.20
N ASP A 95 13.12 -7.80 15.24
CA ASP A 95 11.81 -7.15 15.13
C ASP A 95 11.72 -6.20 13.92
N ILE A 96 12.18 -6.69 12.76
CA ILE A 96 12.33 -5.88 11.56
C ILE A 96 10.98 -5.79 10.83
N THR A 97 10.59 -4.57 10.47
CA THR A 97 9.63 -4.35 9.39
C THR A 97 10.39 -4.19 8.07
N LEU A 98 10.20 -5.11 7.13
CA LEU A 98 10.78 -5.02 5.80
C LEU A 98 9.98 -4.07 4.91
N VAL A 99 10.67 -3.20 4.14
CA VAL A 99 10.07 -2.35 3.10
C VAL A 99 10.70 -2.70 1.76
N LEU A 100 9.91 -3.32 0.88
CA LEU A 100 10.40 -4.11 -0.24
C LEU A 100 9.96 -3.55 -1.58
N HIS A 101 10.89 -3.54 -2.55
CA HIS A 101 10.62 -3.14 -3.93
C HIS A 101 11.40 -3.99 -4.92
N ASP A 102 10.82 -4.34 -6.05
CA ASP A 102 11.44 -5.10 -7.15
C ASP A 102 12.12 -6.38 -6.63
N TRP A 103 13.38 -6.64 -6.92
CA TRP A 103 14.12 -7.80 -6.41
C TRP A 103 14.30 -7.80 -4.87
N GLY A 104 14.19 -6.64 -4.24
CA GLY A 104 14.12 -6.56 -2.78
C GLY A 104 12.94 -7.35 -2.20
N GLY A 105 11.86 -7.52 -2.97
CA GLY A 105 10.73 -8.35 -2.56
C GLY A 105 11.08 -9.81 -2.37
N PRO A 106 11.46 -10.56 -3.42
CA PRO A 106 11.87 -11.96 -3.26
C PRO A 106 12.93 -12.17 -2.18
N LEU A 107 13.93 -11.27 -2.08
CA LEU A 107 14.95 -11.32 -1.02
C LEU A 107 14.33 -11.19 0.38
N GLY A 108 13.45 -10.21 0.57
CA GLY A 108 12.78 -9.96 1.85
C GLY A 108 11.77 -11.05 2.23
N PHE A 109 10.96 -11.53 1.27
CA PHE A 109 10.05 -12.64 1.52
C PHE A 109 10.79 -13.90 1.94
N ARG A 110 11.91 -14.24 1.26
CA ARG A 110 12.75 -15.36 1.69
C ARG A 110 13.31 -15.17 3.08
N LEU A 111 13.81 -13.97 3.40
CA LEU A 111 14.31 -13.66 4.74
C LEU A 111 13.24 -13.85 5.80
N ALA A 112 12.03 -13.37 5.55
CA ALA A 112 10.90 -13.50 6.49
C ALA A 112 10.47 -14.95 6.71
N GLN A 113 10.51 -15.79 5.66
CA GLN A 113 10.20 -17.22 5.76
C GLN A 113 11.28 -18.00 6.50
N GLN A 114 12.56 -17.68 6.24
CA GLN A 114 13.68 -18.40 6.87
C GLN A 114 13.95 -17.91 8.31
N GLN A 115 13.62 -16.65 8.61
CA GLN A 115 13.86 -16.02 9.91
C GLN A 115 12.59 -15.35 10.47
N PRO A 116 11.50 -16.13 10.73
CA PRO A 116 10.22 -15.56 11.14
C PRO A 116 10.24 -14.85 12.51
N ARG A 117 11.27 -15.11 13.33
CA ARG A 117 11.48 -14.41 14.62
C ARG A 117 12.22 -13.10 14.49
N THR A 118 12.95 -12.90 13.39
CA THR A 118 13.72 -11.69 13.10
C THR A 118 12.88 -10.67 12.35
N VAL A 119 12.01 -11.14 11.45
CA VAL A 119 11.12 -10.30 10.64
C VAL A 119 9.71 -10.38 11.19
N SER A 120 9.22 -9.24 11.67
CA SER A 120 7.89 -9.13 12.28
C SER A 120 6.79 -8.68 11.30
N ARG A 121 7.15 -7.93 10.25
CA ARG A 121 6.20 -7.36 9.27
C ARG A 121 6.84 -7.16 7.90
N LEU A 122 5.99 -7.13 6.85
CA LEU A 122 6.42 -6.82 5.50
C LEU A 122 5.52 -5.72 4.88
N CYS A 123 6.13 -4.68 4.35
CA CYS A 123 5.50 -3.72 3.46
C CYS A 123 6.13 -3.85 2.08
N PHE A 124 5.34 -3.99 1.02
CA PHE A 124 5.90 -4.21 -0.31
C PHE A 124 5.11 -3.51 -1.42
N MET A 125 5.82 -3.19 -2.50
CA MET A 125 5.29 -2.50 -3.66
C MET A 125 6.04 -2.90 -4.93
N GLU A 126 5.35 -3.01 -6.06
CA GLU A 126 5.91 -3.26 -7.39
C GLU A 126 7.01 -4.35 -7.39
N THR A 127 6.69 -5.51 -6.81
CA THR A 127 7.57 -6.66 -6.61
C THR A 127 6.88 -7.98 -6.98
N PHE A 128 7.59 -9.09 -6.90
CA PHE A 128 7.10 -10.39 -7.40
C PHE A 128 7.51 -11.56 -6.48
N PRO A 129 6.74 -11.88 -5.42
CA PRO A 129 6.96 -13.10 -4.63
C PRO A 129 6.35 -14.35 -5.29
N PHE A 130 6.40 -14.45 -6.61
CA PHE A 130 5.77 -15.49 -7.40
C PHE A 130 6.55 -15.76 -8.69
N THR A 131 6.32 -16.93 -9.26
CA THR A 131 6.78 -17.33 -10.59
C THR A 131 5.74 -16.97 -11.66
N CYS A 132 6.12 -16.86 -12.91
CA CYS A 132 5.18 -16.59 -13.99
C CYS A 132 5.61 -17.23 -15.32
N ASP A 133 4.64 -17.37 -16.22
CA ASP A 133 4.88 -17.69 -17.61
C ASP A 133 4.93 -16.42 -18.46
N TRP A 134 5.46 -16.47 -19.69
CA TRP A 134 5.58 -15.30 -20.56
C TRP A 134 4.25 -14.64 -20.88
N ASP A 135 3.16 -15.38 -20.93
CA ASP A 135 1.81 -14.86 -21.18
C ASP A 135 1.21 -14.11 -20.00
N GLU A 136 1.73 -14.30 -18.81
CA GLU A 136 1.41 -13.52 -17.62
C GLU A 136 2.30 -12.29 -17.44
N PHE A 137 3.48 -12.26 -18.06
CA PHE A 137 4.40 -11.13 -17.99
C PHE A 137 3.80 -9.89 -18.72
N PRO A 138 4.00 -8.65 -18.23
CA PRO A 138 3.39 -7.45 -18.80
C PRO A 138 3.66 -7.27 -20.30
N LEU A 139 2.60 -7.28 -21.11
CA LEU A 139 2.66 -7.32 -22.58
C LEU A 139 3.60 -6.26 -23.20
N PRO A 140 3.59 -4.99 -22.77
CA PRO A 140 4.46 -3.96 -23.35
C PRO A 140 5.96 -4.20 -23.10
N LEU A 141 6.30 -4.95 -22.05
CA LEU A 141 7.67 -5.20 -21.62
C LEU A 141 8.24 -6.51 -22.19
N ARG A 142 7.40 -7.44 -22.66
CA ARG A 142 7.82 -8.77 -23.15
C ARG A 142 8.93 -8.71 -24.20
N PRO A 143 8.83 -7.94 -25.31
CA PRO A 143 9.86 -7.92 -26.34
C PRO A 143 11.22 -7.47 -25.80
N LEU A 144 11.21 -6.46 -24.91
CA LEU A 144 12.42 -5.90 -24.31
C LEU A 144 13.08 -6.91 -23.37
N PHE A 145 12.31 -7.52 -22.47
CA PHE A 145 12.84 -8.50 -21.52
C PHE A 145 13.24 -9.79 -22.22
N PHE A 146 12.55 -10.20 -23.26
CA PHE A 146 12.97 -11.32 -24.11
C PHE A 146 14.36 -11.04 -24.74
N ALA A 147 14.57 -9.82 -25.29
CA ALA A 147 15.86 -9.41 -25.84
C ALA A 147 16.97 -9.36 -24.78
N PHE A 148 16.67 -8.89 -23.56
CA PHE A 148 17.63 -8.87 -22.45
C PHE A 148 18.07 -10.26 -22.01
N ARG A 149 17.21 -11.27 -22.12
CA ARG A 149 17.47 -12.67 -21.76
C ARG A 149 18.17 -13.47 -22.87
N GLN A 150 18.31 -12.92 -24.08
CA GLN A 150 19.16 -13.53 -25.10
C GLN A 150 20.65 -13.25 -24.79
N GLU A 151 21.46 -14.24 -24.56
CA GLU A 151 22.81 -14.09 -24.05
C GLU A 151 23.64 -13.03 -24.78
N ARG A 152 23.83 -13.18 -26.09
CA ARG A 152 24.65 -12.22 -26.89
C ARG A 152 24.01 -10.83 -26.98
N LEU A 153 22.70 -10.79 -27.23
CA LEU A 153 21.97 -9.55 -27.40
C LEU A 153 21.82 -8.81 -26.05
N GLY A 154 21.45 -9.51 -24.98
CA GLY A 154 21.32 -8.95 -23.64
C GLY A 154 22.64 -8.39 -23.13
N ARG A 155 23.77 -9.11 -23.29
CA ARG A 155 25.10 -8.58 -22.97
C ARG A 155 25.43 -7.31 -23.78
N PHE A 156 25.12 -7.30 -25.07
CA PHE A 156 25.33 -6.12 -25.89
C PHE A 156 24.47 -4.94 -25.41
N LEU A 157 23.19 -5.14 -25.20
CA LEU A 157 22.26 -4.08 -24.81
C LEU A 157 22.56 -3.55 -23.40
N ILE A 158 22.77 -4.43 -22.42
CA ILE A 158 22.95 -4.03 -21.02
C ILE A 158 24.39 -3.68 -20.72
N ILE A 159 25.35 -4.56 -21.01
CA ILE A 159 26.75 -4.32 -20.64
C ILE A 159 27.38 -3.29 -21.57
N ASN A 160 27.26 -3.45 -22.89
CA ASN A 160 27.95 -2.54 -23.81
C ASN A 160 27.22 -1.19 -23.93
N ARG A 161 25.90 -1.17 -24.08
CA ARG A 161 25.09 0.04 -24.31
C ARG A 161 24.51 0.66 -23.05
N ASN A 162 24.53 -0.04 -21.91
CA ASN A 162 23.91 0.41 -20.65
C ASN A 162 22.43 0.75 -20.80
N LEU A 163 21.72 0.00 -21.65
CA LEU A 163 20.35 0.33 -22.04
C LEU A 163 19.40 0.23 -20.86
N PHE A 164 19.58 -0.76 -19.98
CA PHE A 164 18.71 -0.97 -18.84
C PHE A 164 18.66 0.27 -17.91
N VAL A 165 19.82 0.74 -17.47
CA VAL A 165 19.91 1.91 -16.57
C VAL A 165 19.48 3.21 -17.26
N ARG A 166 19.74 3.33 -18.57
CA ARG A 166 19.47 4.56 -19.33
C ARG A 166 18.03 4.70 -19.78
N MET A 167 17.31 3.60 -19.96
CA MET A 167 15.93 3.57 -20.50
C MET A 167 14.94 2.99 -19.49
N VAL A 168 15.16 1.79 -18.92
CA VAL A 168 14.17 1.13 -18.07
C VAL A 168 13.84 1.99 -16.86
N LEU A 169 14.84 2.57 -16.19
CA LEU A 169 14.61 3.43 -15.03
C LEU A 169 13.82 4.71 -15.38
N PRO A 170 14.19 5.53 -16.38
CA PRO A 170 13.40 6.73 -16.71
C PRO A 170 12.00 6.44 -17.25
N PHE A 171 11.78 5.31 -17.91
CA PHE A 171 10.45 4.90 -18.41
C PHE A 171 9.61 4.18 -17.36
N GLY A 172 10.23 3.74 -16.26
CA GLY A 172 9.55 3.11 -15.13
C GLY A 172 8.96 4.11 -14.12
N VAL A 173 8.91 5.40 -14.43
CA VAL A 173 8.29 6.46 -13.63
C VAL A 173 7.32 7.27 -14.46
N ILE A 174 6.28 7.81 -13.83
CA ILE A 174 5.31 8.70 -14.50
C ILE A 174 5.90 10.11 -14.65
N ARG A 175 6.51 10.61 -13.57
CA ARG A 175 7.09 11.95 -13.58
C ARG A 175 8.42 11.98 -14.36
N HIS A 176 8.75 13.14 -14.92
CA HIS A 176 10.07 13.33 -15.52
C HIS A 176 11.16 13.39 -14.44
N LEU A 177 12.10 12.45 -14.48
CA LEU A 177 13.26 12.48 -13.57
C LEU A 177 14.26 13.58 -13.99
N PRO A 178 14.63 14.50 -13.08
CA PRO A 178 15.65 15.50 -13.33
C PRO A 178 16.98 14.87 -13.77
N ARG A 179 17.76 15.59 -14.58
CA ARG A 179 19.07 15.10 -15.03
C ARG A 179 20.04 14.81 -13.89
N SER A 180 19.97 15.56 -12.78
CA SER A 180 20.73 15.33 -11.56
C SER A 180 20.44 13.95 -10.97
N VAL A 181 19.17 13.61 -10.78
CA VAL A 181 18.70 12.32 -10.24
C VAL A 181 19.13 11.17 -11.15
N ARG A 182 18.91 11.27 -12.47
CA ARG A 182 19.34 10.25 -13.44
C ARG A 182 20.85 10.00 -13.40
N ARG A 183 21.66 11.04 -13.22
CA ARG A 183 23.13 10.91 -13.10
C ARG A 183 23.54 10.12 -11.87
N ILE A 184 22.80 10.24 -10.76
CA ILE A 184 23.08 9.49 -9.53
C ILE A 184 22.85 8.00 -9.75
N TYR A 185 21.68 7.61 -10.29
CA TYR A 185 21.41 6.21 -10.63
C TYR A 185 22.38 5.62 -11.66
N GLN A 186 22.88 6.43 -12.59
CA GLN A 186 23.84 6.00 -13.62
C GLN A 186 25.27 5.91 -13.11
N LYS A 187 25.63 6.58 -12.00
CA LYS A 187 27.00 6.70 -11.51
C LYS A 187 27.68 5.34 -11.24
N PRO A 188 27.03 4.36 -10.56
CA PRO A 188 27.63 3.05 -10.29
C PRO A 188 27.95 2.27 -11.56
N PHE A 189 27.21 2.50 -12.64
CA PHE A 189 27.24 1.71 -13.88
C PHE A 189 27.93 2.42 -15.05
N ARG A 190 28.85 3.33 -14.77
CA ARG A 190 29.61 4.04 -15.82
C ARG A 190 30.57 3.14 -16.59
N GLN A 191 31.26 2.24 -15.86
CA GLN A 191 32.19 1.28 -16.46
C GLN A 191 31.44 0.03 -16.95
N ARG A 192 31.96 -0.62 -17.99
CA ARG A 192 31.32 -1.83 -18.53
C ARG A 192 31.28 -2.98 -17.52
N ALA A 193 32.39 -3.20 -16.81
CA ALA A 193 32.46 -4.25 -15.79
C ALA A 193 31.41 -4.08 -14.69
N SER A 194 31.15 -2.84 -14.27
CA SER A 194 30.16 -2.54 -13.22
C SER A 194 28.71 -2.82 -13.59
N ARG A 195 28.43 -3.15 -14.87
CA ARG A 195 27.05 -3.43 -15.35
C ARG A 195 26.68 -4.90 -15.30
N TYR A 196 27.60 -5.76 -14.88
CA TYR A 196 27.34 -7.21 -14.81
C TYR A 196 26.19 -7.55 -13.85
N PRO A 197 26.09 -7.00 -12.63
CA PRO A 197 24.94 -7.25 -11.76
C PRO A 197 23.61 -6.81 -12.39
N VAL A 198 23.58 -5.69 -13.11
CA VAL A 198 22.37 -5.22 -13.84
C VAL A 198 21.96 -6.20 -14.96
N TYR A 199 22.94 -6.86 -15.59
CA TYR A 199 22.68 -7.87 -16.62
C TYR A 199 22.16 -9.20 -16.02
N VAL A 200 22.66 -9.61 -14.86
CA VAL A 200 22.27 -10.88 -14.24
C VAL A 200 20.79 -10.86 -13.84
N TRP A 201 20.29 -9.79 -13.24
CA TRP A 201 18.94 -9.73 -12.70
C TRP A 201 17.80 -10.01 -13.71
N PRO A 202 17.73 -9.41 -14.91
CA PRO A 202 16.71 -9.78 -15.90
C PRO A 202 16.78 -11.23 -16.34
N ASN A 203 17.97 -11.84 -16.31
CA ASN A 203 18.16 -13.24 -16.65
C ASN A 203 17.77 -14.21 -15.53
N GLN A 204 17.66 -13.70 -14.30
CA GLN A 204 17.20 -14.46 -13.13
C GLN A 204 15.69 -14.35 -12.88
N LEU A 205 14.95 -13.51 -13.65
CA LEU A 205 13.49 -13.43 -13.48
C LEU A 205 12.85 -14.81 -13.65
N PRO A 206 11.97 -15.21 -12.72
CA PRO A 206 11.37 -16.54 -12.70
C PRO A 206 10.28 -16.68 -13.78
N ILE A 207 10.69 -16.64 -15.06
CA ILE A 207 9.81 -16.72 -16.23
C ILE A 207 10.15 -17.98 -17.00
N ASN A 208 9.26 -18.97 -17.02
CA ASN A 208 9.35 -20.23 -17.79
C ASN A 208 10.65 -21.04 -17.61
N ASP A 209 11.40 -20.85 -16.55
CA ASP A 209 12.68 -21.53 -16.32
C ASP A 209 12.67 -22.38 -15.05
N ARG A 210 11.85 -23.43 -15.05
CA ARG A 210 11.59 -24.31 -13.90
C ARG A 210 12.83 -25.09 -13.42
N GLN A 211 13.91 -25.14 -14.18
CA GLN A 211 15.13 -25.82 -13.81
C GLN A 211 16.12 -24.89 -13.10
N ASP A 212 15.98 -23.57 -13.28
CA ASP A 212 16.86 -22.58 -12.65
C ASP A 212 16.70 -22.58 -11.12
N GLU A 213 17.80 -22.40 -10.42
CA GLU A 213 17.88 -22.35 -8.96
C GLU A 213 17.05 -21.17 -8.39
N THR A 214 17.04 -20.04 -9.07
CA THR A 214 16.25 -18.87 -8.70
C THR A 214 14.75 -19.12 -8.86
N TRP A 215 14.34 -19.80 -9.96
CA TRP A 215 12.95 -20.22 -10.11
C TRP A 215 12.50 -21.04 -8.90
N LYS A 216 13.26 -22.08 -8.55
CA LYS A 216 12.92 -22.98 -7.43
C LYS A 216 12.82 -22.21 -6.11
N ALA A 217 13.76 -21.30 -5.86
CA ALA A 217 13.76 -20.49 -4.67
C ALA A 217 12.55 -19.54 -4.57
N ILE A 218 12.11 -18.97 -5.70
CA ILE A 218 10.93 -18.11 -5.74
C ILE A 218 9.63 -18.93 -5.69
N GLU A 219 9.60 -20.12 -6.30
CA GLU A 219 8.49 -21.06 -6.17
C GLU A 219 8.30 -21.53 -4.71
N GLU A 220 9.39 -21.73 -3.96
CA GLU A 220 9.33 -21.99 -2.50
C GLU A 220 8.71 -20.81 -1.76
N ILE A 221 9.10 -19.56 -2.09
CA ILE A 221 8.49 -18.35 -1.51
C ILE A 221 6.99 -18.34 -1.79
N GLU A 222 6.60 -18.53 -3.04
CA GLU A 222 5.21 -18.53 -3.51
C GLU A 222 4.36 -19.57 -2.73
N LYS A 223 4.83 -20.80 -2.63
CA LYS A 223 4.15 -21.88 -1.89
C LYS A 223 4.01 -21.58 -0.39
N GLY A 224 4.93 -20.81 0.17
CA GLY A 224 4.94 -20.46 1.57
C GLY A 224 4.10 -19.23 1.96
N LEU A 225 3.59 -18.43 0.98
CA LEU A 225 2.90 -17.17 1.25
C LEU A 225 1.73 -17.32 2.24
N GLY A 226 0.89 -18.35 2.04
CA GLY A 226 -0.30 -18.60 2.87
C GLY A 226 -0.02 -19.01 4.31
N SER A 227 1.22 -19.44 4.61
CA SER A 227 1.63 -19.87 5.96
C SER A 227 2.49 -18.84 6.70
N MET A 228 2.76 -17.70 6.09
CA MET A 228 3.54 -16.64 6.72
C MET A 228 2.74 -15.95 7.84
N PRO A 229 3.25 -15.94 9.09
CA PRO A 229 2.52 -15.36 10.22
C PRO A 229 2.57 -13.83 10.25
N GLN A 230 3.49 -13.21 9.50
CA GLN A 230 3.71 -11.78 9.57
C GLN A 230 2.53 -11.00 8.95
N PRO A 231 2.03 -9.95 9.60
CA PRO A 231 1.18 -8.96 8.95
C PRO A 231 1.89 -8.36 7.74
N MET A 232 1.15 -8.16 6.64
CA MET A 232 1.70 -7.64 5.40
C MET A 232 0.91 -6.45 4.89
N LEU A 233 1.60 -5.45 4.33
CA LEU A 233 1.01 -4.30 3.67
C LEU A 233 1.45 -4.24 2.21
N LEU A 234 0.49 -4.31 1.29
CA LEU A 234 0.71 -4.03 -0.12
C LEU A 234 0.41 -2.56 -0.42
N LEU A 235 1.38 -1.83 -0.90
CA LEU A 235 1.18 -0.48 -1.44
C LEU A 235 0.85 -0.57 -2.93
N ARG A 236 -0.40 -0.29 -3.26
CA ARG A 236 -0.93 -0.38 -4.63
C ARG A 236 -0.74 0.94 -5.37
N PHE A 237 -0.26 0.84 -6.61
CA PHE A 237 -0.13 1.97 -7.53
C PHE A 237 -0.87 1.72 -8.84
N ARG A 238 -1.27 2.80 -9.53
CA ARG A 238 -1.95 2.74 -10.82
C ARG A 238 -1.22 3.57 -11.88
N PRO A 239 -0.99 3.01 -13.07
CA PRO A 239 -1.38 1.66 -13.50
C PRO A 239 -0.54 0.53 -12.89
N GLY A 240 0.60 0.81 -12.20
CA GLY A 240 1.59 -0.17 -11.84
C GLY A 240 2.34 -0.73 -13.06
N ALA A 241 3.34 -1.55 -12.84
CA ALA A 241 4.06 -2.23 -13.91
C ALA A 241 4.18 -3.75 -13.66
N VAL A 242 4.29 -4.16 -12.40
CA VAL A 242 4.43 -5.56 -11.97
C VAL A 242 3.14 -6.06 -11.34
N LEU A 243 2.56 -5.27 -10.45
CA LEU A 243 1.36 -5.64 -9.68
C LEU A 243 0.09 -5.05 -10.31
N GLY A 244 -0.34 -5.66 -11.40
CA GLY A 244 -1.63 -5.37 -12.01
C GLY A 244 -2.83 -5.95 -11.20
N PRO A 245 -4.09 -5.57 -11.53
CA PRO A 245 -5.27 -5.96 -10.75
C PRO A 245 -5.44 -7.47 -10.55
N ALA A 246 -5.09 -8.28 -11.56
CA ALA A 246 -5.17 -9.73 -11.46
C ALA A 246 -4.17 -10.31 -10.45
N ARG A 247 -2.93 -9.80 -10.44
CA ARG A 247 -1.90 -10.22 -9.48
C ARG A 247 -2.23 -9.78 -8.05
N ILE A 248 -2.79 -8.58 -7.89
CA ILE A 248 -3.22 -8.09 -6.56
C ILE A 248 -4.33 -9.00 -6.01
N ARG A 249 -5.33 -9.36 -6.82
CA ARG A 249 -6.38 -10.31 -6.39
C ARG A 249 -5.78 -11.66 -6.00
N TRP A 250 -4.89 -12.19 -6.83
CA TRP A 250 -4.21 -13.44 -6.52
C TRP A 250 -3.42 -13.36 -5.19
N LEU A 251 -2.70 -12.26 -4.92
CA LEU A 251 -1.99 -12.07 -3.65
C LEU A 251 -2.96 -12.03 -2.45
N LEU A 252 -4.13 -11.40 -2.59
CA LEU A 252 -5.17 -11.40 -1.55
C LEU A 252 -5.71 -12.81 -1.27
N ASP A 253 -5.83 -13.64 -2.30
CA ASP A 253 -6.26 -15.03 -2.15
C ASP A 253 -5.16 -15.92 -1.52
N GLN A 254 -3.87 -15.56 -1.69
CA GLN A 254 -2.75 -16.34 -1.16
C GLN A 254 -2.32 -15.92 0.25
N ILE A 255 -2.49 -14.65 0.63
CA ILE A 255 -1.94 -14.08 1.87
C ILE A 255 -3.09 -13.65 2.79
N PRO A 256 -3.42 -14.44 3.83
CA PRO A 256 -4.56 -14.16 4.72
C PRO A 256 -4.48 -12.83 5.47
N ASN A 257 -3.25 -12.39 5.81
CA ASN A 257 -2.99 -11.18 6.62
C ASN A 257 -2.44 -10.04 5.75
N LEU A 258 -3.01 -9.85 4.54
CA LEU A 258 -2.59 -8.80 3.61
C LEU A 258 -3.51 -7.59 3.68
N ASP A 259 -2.99 -6.49 4.19
CA ASP A 259 -3.60 -5.18 4.08
C ASP A 259 -3.21 -4.51 2.75
N ILE A 260 -4.07 -3.67 2.20
CA ILE A 260 -3.78 -2.88 0.99
C ILE A 260 -3.97 -1.41 1.28
N SER A 261 -2.99 -0.59 0.88
CA SER A 261 -3.10 0.86 0.83
C SER A 261 -2.95 1.36 -0.61
N ASP A 262 -3.88 2.21 -1.07
CA ASP A 262 -3.80 2.83 -2.38
C ASP A 262 -2.93 4.09 -2.30
N CYS A 263 -1.77 4.06 -2.94
CA CYS A 263 -0.82 5.16 -2.97
C CYS A 263 -0.89 5.99 -4.27
N GLY A 264 -1.99 5.86 -5.02
CA GLY A 264 -2.29 6.69 -6.17
C GLY A 264 -1.53 6.28 -7.44
N ARG A 265 -1.04 7.28 -8.20
CA ARG A 265 -0.43 7.03 -9.51
C ARG A 265 1.06 6.69 -9.38
N GLY A 266 1.48 5.64 -10.08
CA GLY A 266 2.87 5.22 -10.15
C GLY A 266 3.05 4.10 -11.19
N LEU A 267 4.28 3.93 -11.70
CA LEU A 267 4.64 2.81 -12.56
C LEU A 267 5.41 1.75 -11.78
N HIS A 268 6.73 1.68 -11.99
CA HIS A 268 7.57 0.70 -11.31
C HIS A 268 8.38 1.33 -10.18
N TYR A 269 9.09 2.42 -10.46
CA TYR A 269 9.89 3.12 -9.42
C TYR A 269 9.01 4.15 -8.68
N VAL A 270 7.99 3.64 -8.02
CA VAL A 270 6.91 4.39 -7.37
C VAL A 270 7.40 5.33 -6.26
N GLN A 271 8.57 5.06 -5.68
CA GLN A 271 9.25 5.92 -4.72
C GLN A 271 9.70 7.25 -5.34
N GLU A 272 9.87 7.30 -6.66
CA GLU A 272 10.11 8.53 -7.40
C GLU A 272 8.80 9.21 -7.79
N ASP A 273 7.71 8.47 -7.93
CA ASP A 273 6.42 9.02 -8.33
C ASP A 273 5.65 9.63 -7.15
N ASN A 274 5.54 8.91 -6.02
CA ASN A 274 4.72 9.32 -4.88
C ASN A 274 5.31 8.87 -3.52
N PRO A 275 6.50 9.39 -3.13
CA PRO A 275 7.18 8.99 -1.91
C PRO A 275 6.41 9.36 -0.62
N GLU A 276 5.67 10.47 -0.65
CA GLU A 276 4.87 10.93 0.48
C GLU A 276 3.76 9.93 0.81
N ALA A 277 3.00 9.47 -0.21
CA ALA A 277 1.95 8.48 0.00
C ALA A 277 2.50 7.14 0.51
N ILE A 278 3.72 6.75 0.10
CA ILE A 278 4.40 5.55 0.63
C ILE A 278 4.69 5.74 2.12
N ALA A 279 5.30 6.86 2.50
CA ALA A 279 5.65 7.14 3.88
C ALA A 279 4.41 7.23 4.79
N ASP A 280 3.39 7.97 4.34
CA ASP A 280 2.11 8.12 5.06
C ASP A 280 1.43 6.75 5.27
N ALA A 281 1.42 5.88 4.25
CA ALA A 281 0.81 4.56 4.35
C ALA A 281 1.57 3.64 5.32
N ILE A 282 2.91 3.66 5.29
CA ILE A 282 3.75 2.90 6.24
C ILE A 282 3.53 3.42 7.66
N GLU A 283 3.58 4.72 7.88
CA GLU A 283 3.38 5.33 9.20
C GLU A 283 1.99 5.00 9.74
N HIS A 284 0.95 5.14 8.92
CA HIS A 284 -0.42 4.80 9.31
C HIS A 284 -0.56 3.34 9.73
N TRP A 285 0.04 2.42 8.97
CA TRP A 285 -0.02 0.98 9.25
C TRP A 285 0.76 0.59 10.51
N LEU A 286 1.86 1.30 10.82
CA LEU A 286 2.73 1.02 11.96
C LEU A 286 2.39 1.84 13.21
N HIS A 287 1.58 2.88 13.10
CA HIS A 287 1.27 3.81 14.20
C HIS A 287 0.82 3.12 15.51
N PRO A 288 0.14 1.96 15.50
CA PRO A 288 -0.16 1.24 16.73
C PRO A 288 1.07 0.78 17.53
N LEU A 289 2.28 0.80 16.93
CA LEU A 289 3.51 0.26 17.53
C LEU A 289 4.36 1.29 18.29
N THR A 290 4.15 2.58 18.05
CA THR A 290 4.98 3.65 18.65
C THR A 290 4.36 4.27 19.90
N GLY A 291 3.12 3.90 20.23
CA GLY A 291 2.43 4.32 21.45
C GLY A 291 2.72 3.39 22.61
N THR A 292 3.25 3.93 23.71
CA THR A 292 3.25 3.28 25.05
C THR A 292 1.87 2.69 25.33
N MET A 293 1.83 1.46 25.89
CA MET A 293 0.64 0.72 26.30
C MET A 293 -0.32 1.58 27.16
N ALA A 294 -1.11 2.44 26.55
CA ALA A 294 -2.26 3.11 27.12
C ALA A 294 -3.16 3.57 25.98
N GLU A 295 -4.36 3.02 25.96
CA GLU A 295 -5.48 3.27 25.06
C GLU A 295 -5.47 2.49 23.73
N ALA A 296 -6.42 1.54 23.65
CA ALA A 296 -6.79 0.85 22.44
C ALA A 296 -7.08 1.87 21.34
N ALA A 297 -6.22 1.91 20.30
CA ALA A 297 -6.32 2.87 19.22
C ALA A 297 -7.65 2.69 18.48
N THR A 298 -8.50 3.67 18.60
CA THR A 298 -9.63 3.90 17.70
C THR A 298 -9.06 4.03 16.27
N PRO A 299 -9.63 3.39 15.24
CA PRO A 299 -9.18 3.57 13.87
C PRO A 299 -9.10 5.07 13.55
N ALA A 300 -8.03 5.50 12.90
CA ALA A 300 -7.80 6.90 12.59
C ALA A 300 -9.03 7.47 11.91
N SER A 301 -9.58 8.53 12.48
CA SER A 301 -10.75 9.19 11.93
C SER A 301 -10.44 9.65 10.50
N PRO A 302 -11.31 9.38 9.50
CA PRO A 302 -11.10 9.81 8.13
C PRO A 302 -10.91 11.33 8.10
N ARG A 303 -10.07 11.84 7.18
CA ARG A 303 -9.99 13.30 6.96
C ARG A 303 -11.39 13.81 6.65
N LEU A 304 -11.87 14.75 7.43
CA LEU A 304 -13.22 15.27 7.35
C LEU A 304 -13.21 16.66 6.72
N HIS A 305 -14.04 16.86 5.72
CA HIS A 305 -14.48 18.17 5.25
C HIS A 305 -15.93 18.38 5.71
N GLU A 306 -16.27 19.60 6.10
CA GLU A 306 -17.58 19.92 6.66
C GLU A 306 -18.22 21.09 5.94
N SER A 307 -19.50 20.95 5.58
CA SER A 307 -20.30 22.02 5.02
C SER A 307 -21.77 21.90 5.44
N ASP A 308 -22.48 23.02 5.44
CA ASP A 308 -23.92 23.01 5.70
C ASP A 308 -24.69 22.60 4.46
N ASP A 309 -24.23 23.00 3.28
CA ASP A 309 -24.81 22.70 1.97
C ASP A 309 -23.69 22.55 0.92
N TYR A 310 -24.04 22.02 -0.26
CA TYR A 310 -23.09 21.82 -1.34
C TYR A 310 -23.76 22.02 -2.72
N ALA A 311 -23.17 22.89 -3.54
CA ALA A 311 -23.72 23.28 -4.85
C ALA A 311 -22.72 23.10 -6.01
N GLU A 312 -21.47 22.70 -5.73
CA GLU A 312 -20.47 22.44 -6.77
C GLU A 312 -20.70 21.09 -7.46
N PRO A 313 -20.05 20.79 -8.59
CA PRO A 313 -20.19 19.52 -9.29
C PRO A 313 -19.92 18.31 -8.41
N LEU A 314 -20.77 17.30 -8.50
CA LEU A 314 -20.59 15.99 -7.89
C LEU A 314 -20.35 14.93 -8.95
N THR A 315 -19.30 14.15 -8.78
CA THR A 315 -19.07 12.95 -9.58
C THR A 315 -19.73 11.76 -8.89
N TRP A 316 -20.52 10.97 -9.62
CA TRP A 316 -21.23 9.83 -9.06
C TRP A 316 -21.10 8.58 -9.93
N TYR A 317 -21.29 7.42 -9.31
CA TYR A 317 -21.34 6.14 -9.98
C TYR A 317 -22.30 5.19 -9.23
N TYR A 318 -23.03 4.36 -9.99
CA TYR A 318 -23.88 3.30 -9.45
C TYR A 318 -23.31 1.94 -9.81
N GLY A 319 -23.12 1.07 -8.83
CA GLY A 319 -22.52 -0.24 -9.03
C GLY A 319 -22.85 -1.24 -7.93
N GLU A 320 -22.35 -2.45 -8.08
CA GLU A 320 -22.49 -3.51 -7.10
C GLU A 320 -21.38 -3.37 -6.03
N SER A 321 -21.74 -3.53 -4.77
CA SER A 321 -20.83 -3.62 -3.63
C SER A 321 -20.98 -4.98 -2.95
N CYS A 322 -20.08 -5.30 -2.02
CA CYS A 322 -20.18 -6.53 -1.21
C CYS A 322 -21.49 -6.61 -0.37
N TYR A 323 -22.21 -5.51 -0.23
CA TYR A 323 -23.49 -5.43 0.50
C TYR A 323 -24.71 -5.24 -0.43
N GLY A 324 -24.53 -5.30 -1.75
CA GLY A 324 -25.57 -5.06 -2.75
C GLY A 324 -25.33 -3.78 -3.56
N HIS A 325 -26.27 -3.45 -4.43
CA HIS A 325 -26.15 -2.28 -5.29
C HIS A 325 -26.21 -0.97 -4.49
N ALA A 326 -25.33 -0.04 -4.84
CA ALA A 326 -25.26 1.27 -4.21
C ALA A 326 -24.90 2.37 -5.21
N LEU A 327 -25.36 3.59 -4.92
CA LEU A 327 -24.90 4.81 -5.56
C LEU A 327 -23.90 5.50 -4.64
N VAL A 328 -22.73 5.80 -5.17
CA VAL A 328 -21.68 6.55 -4.47
C VAL A 328 -21.43 7.87 -5.19
N ALA A 329 -21.14 8.94 -4.43
CA ALA A 329 -20.76 10.21 -5.02
C ALA A 329 -19.65 10.89 -4.23
N GLU A 330 -18.81 11.62 -4.96
CA GLU A 330 -17.71 12.41 -4.41
C GLU A 330 -17.80 13.87 -4.85
N SER A 331 -17.35 14.74 -3.97
CA SER A 331 -17.13 16.16 -4.18
C SER A 331 -15.64 16.44 -4.38
N ALA A 332 -15.25 17.68 -4.64
CA ALA A 332 -13.85 18.12 -4.63
C ALA A 332 -13.14 17.86 -3.27
N HIS A 333 -13.92 17.62 -2.20
CA HIS A 333 -13.43 17.45 -0.82
C HIS A 333 -13.50 16.01 -0.29
N GLY A 334 -14.03 15.06 -1.07
CA GLY A 334 -14.12 13.65 -0.72
C GLY A 334 -15.52 13.05 -0.91
N LEU A 335 -15.71 11.85 -0.37
CA LEU A 335 -16.98 11.12 -0.45
C LEU A 335 -18.08 11.84 0.32
N ILE A 336 -19.17 12.14 -0.35
CA ILE A 336 -20.30 12.92 0.19
C ILE A 336 -21.60 12.13 0.25
N HIS A 337 -21.69 11.01 -0.50
CA HIS A 337 -22.89 10.17 -0.58
C HIS A 337 -22.53 8.71 -0.80
N PHE A 338 -23.18 7.82 -0.06
CA PHE A 338 -23.17 6.37 -0.24
C PHE A 338 -24.53 5.83 0.16
N ASP A 339 -25.33 5.37 -0.82
CA ASP A 339 -26.72 5.03 -0.65
C ASP A 339 -27.04 3.67 -1.28
N PHE A 340 -27.39 2.68 -0.47
CA PHE A 340 -27.81 1.37 -0.94
C PHE A 340 -29.19 1.48 -1.63
N CYS A 341 -29.30 0.98 -2.84
CA CYS A 341 -30.53 0.94 -3.60
C CYS A 341 -30.45 -0.03 -4.78
N ASN A 342 -31.44 -0.87 -4.96
CA ASN A 342 -31.50 -1.81 -6.07
C ASN A 342 -31.93 -1.19 -7.40
N ASN A 343 -32.35 0.08 -7.40
CA ASN A 343 -32.76 0.82 -8.58
C ASN A 343 -31.92 2.10 -8.72
N MET A 344 -31.25 2.25 -9.85
CA MET A 344 -30.37 3.38 -10.13
C MET A 344 -31.13 4.71 -10.20
N ASP A 345 -32.33 4.73 -10.84
CA ASP A 345 -33.09 5.96 -11.00
C ASP A 345 -33.61 6.49 -9.65
N ASP A 346 -34.02 5.59 -8.76
CA ASP A 346 -34.40 5.94 -7.38
C ASP A 346 -33.22 6.49 -6.59
N ALA A 347 -32.05 5.86 -6.70
CA ALA A 347 -30.84 6.31 -6.03
C ALA A 347 -30.39 7.69 -6.54
N LEU A 348 -30.41 7.89 -7.86
CA LEU A 348 -30.09 9.17 -8.50
C LEU A 348 -31.12 10.25 -8.15
N GLY A 349 -32.39 9.88 -8.07
CA GLY A 349 -33.48 10.79 -7.62
C GLY A 349 -33.22 11.30 -6.20
N ARG A 350 -32.79 10.42 -5.27
CA ARG A 350 -32.41 10.82 -3.90
C ARG A 350 -31.17 11.68 -3.86
N LEU A 351 -30.15 11.40 -4.69
CA LEU A 351 -28.96 12.25 -4.80
C LEU A 351 -29.33 13.67 -5.29
N LYS A 352 -30.17 13.78 -6.35
CA LYS A 352 -30.68 15.07 -6.86
C LYS A 352 -31.47 15.84 -5.81
N GLN A 353 -32.33 15.13 -5.07
CA GLN A 353 -33.14 15.76 -4.01
C GLN A 353 -32.24 16.27 -2.87
N ARG A 354 -31.14 15.56 -2.58
CA ARG A 354 -30.19 15.94 -1.52
C ARG A 354 -29.32 17.13 -1.91
N PHE A 355 -28.93 17.24 -3.17
CA PHE A 355 -28.06 18.27 -3.72
C PHE A 355 -28.68 18.92 -4.97
N PRO A 356 -29.78 19.68 -4.80
CA PRO A 356 -30.58 20.19 -5.93
C PRO A 356 -29.80 21.20 -6.78
N ALA A 357 -28.79 21.89 -6.23
CA ALA A 357 -27.99 22.87 -6.93
C ALA A 357 -26.70 22.29 -7.55
N ALA A 358 -26.37 21.04 -7.25
CA ALA A 358 -25.15 20.42 -7.76
C ALA A 358 -25.31 19.92 -9.21
N ASN A 359 -24.28 20.13 -10.01
CA ASN A 359 -24.19 19.51 -11.33
C ASN A 359 -23.69 18.04 -11.15
N LEU A 360 -24.49 17.06 -11.54
CA LEU A 360 -24.20 15.64 -11.37
C LEU A 360 -23.55 15.06 -12.60
N ILE A 361 -22.31 14.57 -12.46
CA ILE A 361 -21.49 13.99 -13.51
C ILE A 361 -21.36 12.49 -13.27
N GLU A 362 -21.87 11.67 -14.18
CA GLU A 362 -21.72 10.23 -14.12
C GLU A 362 -20.32 9.83 -14.60
N GLN A 363 -19.48 9.33 -13.69
CA GLN A 363 -18.14 8.89 -14.03
C GLN A 363 -17.61 7.92 -12.96
N PRO A 364 -17.17 6.71 -13.33
CA PRO A 364 -16.53 5.76 -12.41
C PRO A 364 -15.12 6.24 -12.07
N THR A 365 -14.98 7.04 -11.01
CA THR A 365 -13.66 7.42 -10.52
C THR A 365 -13.04 6.28 -9.71
N PRO A 366 -11.71 6.22 -9.61
CA PRO A 366 -11.04 5.22 -8.77
C PRO A 366 -11.51 5.22 -7.31
N ALA A 367 -11.80 6.39 -6.75
CA ALA A 367 -12.29 6.52 -5.38
C ALA A 367 -13.70 5.92 -5.21
N LEU A 368 -14.61 6.19 -6.15
CA LEU A 368 -15.98 5.64 -6.14
C LEU A 368 -15.97 4.13 -6.32
N LEU A 369 -15.15 3.59 -7.24
CA LEU A 369 -15.02 2.15 -7.44
C LEU A 369 -14.44 1.47 -6.20
N ALA A 370 -13.36 2.01 -5.62
CA ALA A 370 -12.77 1.47 -4.40
C ALA A 370 -13.75 1.51 -3.20
N THR A 371 -14.62 2.52 -3.14
CA THR A 371 -15.65 2.64 -2.10
C THR A 371 -16.74 1.58 -2.28
N LEU A 372 -17.11 1.22 -3.50
CA LEU A 372 -18.06 0.13 -3.77
C LEU A 372 -17.43 -1.23 -3.44
N ASP A 373 -16.17 -1.45 -3.82
CA ASP A 373 -15.46 -2.71 -3.57
C ASP A 373 -15.24 -2.94 -2.07
N HIS A 374 -14.89 -1.88 -1.33
CA HIS A 374 -14.54 -1.94 0.10
C HIS A 374 -15.14 -0.77 0.88
N PRO A 375 -16.46 -0.79 1.15
CA PRO A 375 -17.12 0.31 1.85
C PRO A 375 -16.59 0.55 3.27
N ASP A 376 -16.11 -0.50 3.93
CA ASP A 376 -15.61 -0.44 5.31
C ASP A 376 -14.23 0.21 5.45
N SER A 377 -13.49 0.33 4.34
CA SER A 377 -12.12 0.84 4.27
C SER A 377 -11.92 1.87 3.17
N ALA A 378 -12.94 2.71 2.91
CA ALA A 378 -12.87 3.72 1.86
C ALA A 378 -11.67 4.67 2.04
N PRO A 379 -10.77 4.77 1.07
CA PRO A 379 -9.49 5.48 1.20
C PRO A 379 -9.62 7.01 1.07
N SER A 380 -10.83 7.50 0.79
CA SER A 380 -11.06 8.93 0.48
C SER A 380 -11.48 9.71 1.71
N PRO A 381 -11.13 11.01 1.80
CA PRO A 381 -11.72 11.89 2.80
C PRO A 381 -13.24 11.82 2.76
N LEU A 382 -13.88 12.02 3.91
CA LEU A 382 -15.34 12.13 3.98
C LEU A 382 -15.76 13.60 3.98
N HIS A 383 -16.74 13.93 3.16
CA HIS A 383 -17.38 15.24 3.15
C HIS A 383 -18.74 15.15 3.89
N LEU A 384 -18.75 15.57 5.15
CA LEU A 384 -19.96 15.58 5.99
C LEU A 384 -20.83 16.81 5.69
N CYS A 385 -21.77 16.69 4.78
CA CYS A 385 -22.69 17.75 4.41
C CYS A 385 -23.98 17.67 5.22
N GLY A 386 -24.19 18.60 6.15
CA GLY A 386 -25.34 18.66 7.07
C GLY A 386 -25.20 19.74 8.12
N THR A 387 -26.25 19.92 8.96
CA THR A 387 -26.23 20.93 10.03
C THR A 387 -25.08 20.66 11.02
N PRO A 388 -24.60 21.68 11.76
CA PRO A 388 -23.55 21.50 12.76
C PRO A 388 -23.83 20.36 13.76
N PHE A 389 -25.08 20.24 14.22
CA PHE A 389 -25.47 19.17 15.12
C PHE A 389 -25.43 17.78 14.45
N GLN A 390 -25.87 17.67 13.20
CA GLN A 390 -25.78 16.40 12.46
C GLN A 390 -24.32 15.97 12.29
N ARG A 391 -23.44 16.88 11.90
CA ARG A 391 -22.00 16.60 11.75
C ARG A 391 -21.37 16.16 13.08
N GLN A 392 -21.69 16.85 14.19
CA GLN A 392 -21.22 16.45 15.52
C GLN A 392 -21.65 15.01 15.90
N VAL A 393 -22.91 14.66 15.60
CA VAL A 393 -23.38 13.28 15.82
C VAL A 393 -22.63 12.32 14.91
N TRP A 394 -22.50 12.58 13.61
CA TRP A 394 -21.81 11.68 12.66
C TRP A 394 -20.34 11.48 12.99
N GLN A 395 -19.67 12.54 13.46
CA GLN A 395 -18.30 12.42 13.98
C GLN A 395 -18.22 11.49 15.20
N ALA A 396 -19.19 11.59 16.13
CA ALA A 396 -19.25 10.68 17.27
C ALA A 396 -19.46 9.21 16.82
N LEU A 397 -20.20 8.97 15.72
CA LEU A 397 -20.37 7.62 15.17
C LEU A 397 -19.07 7.04 14.63
N LEU A 398 -18.22 7.85 14.00
CA LEU A 398 -16.92 7.40 13.44
C LEU A 398 -16.00 6.81 14.51
N HIS A 399 -16.21 7.12 15.78
CA HIS A 399 -15.46 6.58 16.92
C HIS A 399 -16.01 5.23 17.45
N ILE A 400 -17.06 4.68 16.85
CA ILE A 400 -17.58 3.36 17.24
C ILE A 400 -16.83 2.29 16.44
N PRO A 401 -15.99 1.45 17.08
CA PRO A 401 -15.19 0.46 16.37
C PRO A 401 -16.06 -0.61 15.68
N PRO A 402 -15.59 -1.25 14.61
CA PRO A 402 -16.23 -2.44 14.02
C PRO A 402 -16.49 -3.52 15.07
N GLY A 403 -17.65 -4.21 14.96
CA GLY A 403 -18.09 -5.22 15.90
C GLY A 403 -18.41 -4.71 17.30
N SER A 404 -18.59 -3.39 17.46
CA SER A 404 -19.06 -2.75 18.71
C SER A 404 -20.31 -1.92 18.43
N THR A 405 -21.18 -1.79 19.42
CA THR A 405 -22.38 -0.96 19.31
C THR A 405 -22.45 0.07 20.44
N ARG A 406 -23.17 1.16 20.20
CA ARG A 406 -23.45 2.20 21.19
C ARG A 406 -24.94 2.50 21.21
N ALA A 407 -25.49 2.71 22.41
CA ALA A 407 -26.88 3.11 22.51
C ALA A 407 -27.06 4.61 22.14
N TYR A 408 -28.21 4.97 21.55
CA TYR A 408 -28.56 6.38 21.25
C TYR A 408 -28.35 7.31 22.45
N GLY A 409 -28.63 6.84 23.68
CA GLY A 409 -28.44 7.61 24.92
C GLY A 409 -26.98 7.85 25.28
N GLU A 410 -26.07 6.96 24.92
CA GLU A 410 -24.62 7.14 25.15
C GLU A 410 -24.06 8.22 24.24
N ILE A 411 -24.42 8.17 22.94
CA ILE A 411 -24.04 9.20 21.98
C ILE A 411 -24.66 10.53 22.37
N ALA A 412 -25.91 10.55 22.85
CA ALA A 412 -26.57 11.77 23.30
C ALA A 412 -25.82 12.44 24.47
N ARG A 413 -25.33 11.66 25.43
CA ARG A 413 -24.48 12.17 26.52
C ARG A 413 -23.17 12.74 26.00
N GLN A 414 -22.54 12.07 25.05
CA GLN A 414 -21.26 12.52 24.45
C GLN A 414 -21.40 13.85 23.70
N VAL A 415 -22.52 14.06 22.98
CA VAL A 415 -22.76 15.29 22.19
C VAL A 415 -23.59 16.35 22.94
N GLY A 416 -23.84 16.15 24.22
CA GLY A 416 -24.62 17.12 25.03
C GLY A 416 -26.07 17.29 24.58
N SER A 417 -26.77 16.20 24.20
CA SER A 417 -28.10 16.26 23.61
C SER A 417 -29.03 15.13 24.13
N GLN A 418 -30.19 14.97 23.52
CA GLN A 418 -31.16 13.95 23.85
C GLN A 418 -31.15 12.79 22.81
N ALA A 419 -31.43 11.55 23.23
CA ALA A 419 -31.43 10.36 22.40
C ALA A 419 -32.35 10.50 21.16
N ARG A 420 -33.49 11.18 21.29
CA ARG A 420 -34.43 11.44 20.17
C ARG A 420 -33.80 12.33 19.10
N ALA A 421 -33.10 13.40 19.48
CA ALA A 421 -32.43 14.30 18.56
C ALA A 421 -31.25 13.59 17.85
N VAL A 422 -30.47 12.77 18.59
CA VAL A 422 -29.43 11.91 18.02
C VAL A 422 -30.04 10.93 17.02
N GLY A 423 -31.15 10.27 17.35
CA GLY A 423 -31.82 9.34 16.43
C GLY A 423 -32.25 10.02 15.12
N GLN A 424 -32.71 11.28 15.19
CA GLN A 424 -33.05 12.05 13.98
C GLN A 424 -31.79 12.37 13.15
N ALA A 425 -30.68 12.76 13.78
CA ALA A 425 -29.42 13.04 13.09
C ALA A 425 -28.82 11.78 12.48
N VAL A 426 -28.84 10.65 13.17
CA VAL A 426 -28.42 9.32 12.66
C VAL A 426 -29.26 8.93 11.43
N GLY A 427 -30.59 9.13 11.44
CA GLY A 427 -31.47 8.84 10.32
C GLY A 427 -31.27 9.75 9.08
N LYS A 428 -30.56 10.87 9.24
CA LYS A 428 -30.19 11.79 8.14
C LYS A 428 -28.82 11.47 7.51
N ASN A 429 -28.08 10.51 8.06
CA ASN A 429 -26.84 10.04 7.46
C ASN A 429 -27.09 9.47 6.05
N ARG A 430 -26.26 9.86 5.07
CA ARG A 430 -26.28 9.38 3.69
C ARG A 430 -24.91 8.85 3.24
N LEU A 431 -24.05 8.57 4.19
CA LEU A 431 -22.78 7.90 4.01
C LEU A 431 -22.88 6.53 4.69
N ALA A 432 -23.69 5.64 4.11
CA ALA A 432 -23.88 4.29 4.64
C ALA A 432 -22.52 3.59 4.85
N VAL A 433 -22.40 2.82 5.89
CA VAL A 433 -21.16 2.11 6.27
C VAL A 433 -20.02 3.05 6.63
N LEU A 434 -19.67 4.01 5.75
CA LEU A 434 -18.61 4.99 5.93
C LEU A 434 -18.77 5.82 7.21
N VAL A 435 -20.01 6.22 7.52
CA VAL A 435 -20.40 6.74 8.84
C VAL A 435 -21.28 5.66 9.48
N PRO A 436 -20.77 4.91 10.47
CA PRO A 436 -21.30 3.62 10.89
C PRO A 436 -22.59 3.74 11.74
N CYS A 437 -23.65 4.30 11.14
CA CYS A 437 -24.94 4.46 11.80
C CYS A 437 -25.64 3.11 12.09
N HIS A 438 -25.23 2.01 11.44
CA HIS A 438 -25.65 0.65 11.76
C HIS A 438 -25.20 0.19 13.16
N ARG A 439 -24.10 0.75 13.71
CA ARG A 439 -23.57 0.43 15.04
C ARG A 439 -24.34 1.13 16.18
N VAL A 440 -25.39 1.93 15.86
CA VAL A 440 -26.22 2.58 16.90
C VAL A 440 -27.45 1.72 17.20
N THR A 441 -27.63 1.36 18.49
CA THR A 441 -28.70 0.48 18.98
C THR A 441 -29.58 1.16 20.01
N ARG A 442 -30.69 0.53 20.40
CA ARG A 442 -31.51 0.95 21.54
C ARG A 442 -30.83 0.55 22.85
N ALA A 443 -31.24 1.16 23.95
CA ALA A 443 -30.73 0.85 25.28
C ALA A 443 -31.10 -0.57 25.75
N ASP A 444 -32.14 -1.17 25.21
CA ASP A 444 -32.58 -2.56 25.45
C ASP A 444 -31.83 -3.59 24.58
N GLY A 445 -30.83 -3.15 23.82
CA GLY A 445 -30.10 -4.01 22.87
C GLY A 445 -30.79 -4.21 21.52
N GLY A 446 -32.01 -3.72 21.35
CA GLY A 446 -32.73 -3.79 20.07
C GLY A 446 -32.06 -2.93 18.98
N HIS A 447 -32.12 -3.38 17.71
CA HIS A 447 -31.42 -2.76 16.60
C HIS A 447 -31.81 -1.32 16.30
N GLY A 448 -32.99 -0.86 16.73
CA GLY A 448 -33.52 0.46 16.35
C GLY A 448 -33.78 0.57 14.85
N GLY A 449 -34.16 1.76 14.40
CA GLY A 449 -34.37 2.03 12.97
C GLY A 449 -33.03 2.09 12.19
N PHE A 450 -33.10 1.73 10.90
CA PHE A 450 -32.02 1.91 9.93
C PHE A 450 -32.62 2.32 8.60
N TYR A 451 -32.04 3.33 7.96
CA TYR A 451 -32.64 3.92 6.75
C TYR A 451 -32.79 2.89 5.63
N TRP A 452 -31.83 2.00 5.48
CA TRP A 452 -31.79 0.96 4.45
C TRP A 452 -32.41 -0.38 4.90
N GLY A 453 -33.12 -0.39 6.01
CA GLY A 453 -33.82 -1.56 6.54
C GLY A 453 -33.02 -2.34 7.58
N THR A 454 -33.77 -2.98 8.48
CA THR A 454 -33.17 -3.72 9.62
C THR A 454 -32.44 -4.98 9.20
N ALA A 455 -32.82 -5.60 8.08
CA ALA A 455 -32.15 -6.78 7.54
C ALA A 455 -30.69 -6.45 7.12
N LEU A 456 -30.47 -5.36 6.40
CA LEU A 456 -29.13 -4.92 6.02
C LEU A 456 -28.32 -4.49 7.26
N LYS A 457 -28.94 -3.83 8.22
CA LYS A 457 -28.29 -3.49 9.49
C LYS A 457 -27.77 -4.74 10.22
N GLN A 458 -28.59 -5.79 10.29
CA GLN A 458 -28.19 -7.06 10.91
C GLN A 458 -27.02 -7.69 10.15
N GLN A 459 -27.10 -7.75 8.83
CA GLN A 459 -26.03 -8.29 7.99
C GLN A 459 -24.70 -7.59 8.24
N LEU A 460 -24.69 -6.24 8.30
CA LEU A 460 -23.49 -5.44 8.59
C LEU A 460 -22.92 -5.78 9.99
N LEU A 461 -23.78 -5.85 11.01
CA LEU A 461 -23.35 -6.18 12.38
C LEU A 461 -22.83 -7.61 12.51
N ASP A 462 -23.45 -8.57 11.81
CA ASP A 462 -23.03 -9.99 11.83
C ASP A 462 -21.66 -10.17 11.17
N GLN A 463 -21.40 -9.50 10.06
CA GLN A 463 -20.10 -9.53 9.38
C GLN A 463 -19.01 -8.93 10.25
N GLU A 464 -19.26 -7.81 10.91
CA GLU A 464 -18.30 -7.21 11.85
C GLU A 464 -18.06 -8.08 13.08
N SER A 465 -19.05 -8.85 13.54
CA SER A 465 -18.91 -9.75 14.69
C SER A 465 -18.12 -11.02 14.35
N THR A 466 -18.26 -11.54 13.12
CA THR A 466 -17.49 -12.71 12.64
C THR A 466 -16.02 -12.38 12.46
N THR A 467 -15.70 -11.16 12.13
CA THR A 467 -14.32 -10.66 12.04
C THR A 467 -13.66 -10.62 13.44
N LYS A 468 -14.43 -10.44 14.53
CA LYS A 468 -13.94 -10.51 15.92
C LYS A 468 -13.76 -11.94 16.44
N GLY A 469 -14.50 -12.91 15.92
CA GLY A 469 -14.47 -14.32 16.38
C GLY A 469 -13.30 -15.13 15.84
N ASN A 470 -12.55 -14.62 14.87
CA ASN A 470 -11.39 -15.27 14.25
C ASN A 470 -10.04 -14.65 14.65
N SER A 471 -10.00 -13.87 15.72
CA SER A 471 -8.73 -13.49 16.35
C SER A 471 -8.50 -14.44 17.54
N PRO A 472 -7.53 -15.38 17.46
CA PRO A 472 -7.10 -16.15 18.60
C PRO A 472 -6.31 -15.31 19.60
#